data_776bf2d0169430dfbbc4f7918b88e267
#
_entry.id   776bf2d0169430dfbbc4f7918b88e267
#
_cell.length_a   1.000
_cell.length_b   1.000
_cell.length_c   1.000
_cell.angle_alpha   90.00
_cell.angle_beta   90.00
_cell.angle_gamma   90.00
#
_symmetry.space_group_name_H-M   'P 1'
#
loop_
_entity.id
_entity.type
_entity.pdbx_description
1 polymer ?
#
loop_
_entity_poly.entity_id
_entity_poly.type
_entity_poly.pdbx_seq_one_letter_code
_entity_poly.pdbx_strand_id
1 'polypeptide(L)' 'MSEKTCKSCGTPLTDEMYGTEADGSKNTDYCKYCYENGELKSAGDGK' A
#
# COMPACT_ATOMS: atom_id res chain seq x y z
N MET A 1 5.26 2.95 -18.21
CA MET A 1 4.63 3.11 -17.86
C MET A 1 3.86 2.41 -17.11
N SER A 2 3.95 1.86 -16.28
CA SER A 2 3.16 1.27 -15.59
C SER A 2 2.76 1.92 -14.43
N GLU A 3 1.70 2.44 -14.27
CA GLU A 3 1.30 3.03 -13.14
C GLU A 3 0.58 2.06 -12.32
N LYS A 4 0.95 1.82 -11.09
CA LYS A 4 0.28 0.94 -10.19
C LYS A 4 -0.61 1.69 -9.29
N THR A 5 -1.72 1.09 -8.91
CA THR A 5 -2.61 1.69 -7.94
C THR A 5 -2.81 0.74 -6.80
N CYS A 6 -3.18 1.25 -5.66
CA CYS A 6 -3.43 0.44 -4.48
C CYS A 6 -4.61 -0.48 -4.76
N LYS A 7 -4.45 -1.74 -4.46
CA LYS A 7 -5.51 -2.69 -4.73
C LYS A 7 -6.63 -2.58 -3.73
N SER A 8 -6.45 -1.81 -2.70
CA SER A 8 -7.47 -1.66 -1.70
C SER A 8 -8.23 -0.36 -1.87
N CYS A 9 -7.56 0.76 -1.96
CA CYS A 9 -8.26 2.04 -2.06
C CYS A 9 -8.15 2.68 -3.44
N GLY A 10 -7.31 2.16 -4.30
CA GLY A 10 -7.21 2.71 -5.65
C GLY A 10 -6.33 3.93 -5.78
N THR A 11 -5.59 4.27 -4.74
CA THR A 11 -4.71 5.42 -4.80
C THR A 11 -3.55 5.16 -5.73
N PRO A 12 -3.18 6.10 -6.55
CA PRO A 12 -2.01 5.89 -7.41
C PRO A 12 -0.76 5.71 -6.57
N LEU A 13 0.04 4.71 -6.87
CA LEU A 13 1.21 4.41 -6.09
C LEU A 13 2.43 5.06 -6.71
N THR A 14 3.07 5.91 -5.95
CA THR A 14 4.32 6.52 -6.39
C THR A 14 5.39 6.05 -5.45
N ASP A 15 6.62 6.48 -5.68
CA ASP A 15 7.72 6.06 -4.84
C ASP A 15 7.45 6.35 -3.39
N GLU A 16 6.69 7.36 -3.07
CA GLU A 16 6.47 7.69 -1.70
C GLU A 16 5.19 7.09 -1.16
N MET A 17 4.38 6.51 -2.03
CA MET A 17 3.11 5.99 -1.61
C MET A 17 3.09 4.48 -1.46
N TYR A 18 4.18 3.81 -1.81
CA TYR A 18 4.19 2.36 -1.70
C TYR A 18 4.08 1.92 -0.25
N GLY A 19 3.42 0.83 -0.03
CA GLY A 19 3.36 0.25 1.30
C GLY A 19 4.72 -0.25 1.74
N THR A 20 4.81 -0.78 2.93
CA THR A 20 6.07 -1.25 3.48
C THR A 20 5.92 -2.68 3.93
N GLU A 21 6.85 -3.53 3.55
CA GLU A 21 6.84 -4.91 4.02
C GLU A 21 7.44 -4.98 5.40
N ALA A 22 7.30 -6.14 6.03
CA ALA A 22 7.82 -6.28 7.38
C ALA A 22 9.33 -6.08 7.43
N ASP A 23 10.04 -6.37 6.34
CA ASP A 23 11.48 -6.21 6.35
C ASP A 23 11.89 -4.83 5.85
N GLY A 24 10.96 -3.95 5.60
CA GLY A 24 11.29 -2.61 5.17
C GLY A 24 11.24 -2.41 3.67
N SER A 25 10.98 -3.44 2.91
CA SER A 25 10.93 -3.30 1.48
C SER A 25 9.64 -2.59 1.09
N LYS A 26 9.58 -2.13 -0.13
CA LYS A 26 8.40 -1.43 -0.59
C LYS A 26 7.42 -2.41 -1.19
N ASN A 27 6.17 -2.23 -0.89
CA ASN A 27 5.12 -3.06 -1.45
C ASN A 27 4.44 -2.26 -2.56
N THR A 28 4.45 -2.78 -3.76
CA THR A 28 3.91 -2.04 -4.88
C THR A 28 2.46 -2.43 -5.19
N ASP A 29 1.83 -3.21 -4.32
CA ASP A 29 0.44 -3.56 -4.52
C ASP A 29 -0.50 -2.69 -3.71
N TYR A 30 -0.03 -2.14 -2.60
CA TYR A 30 -0.86 -1.35 -1.71
C TYR A 30 -0.12 -0.09 -1.33
N CYS A 31 -0.85 0.92 -0.94
CA CYS A 31 -0.22 2.16 -0.54
C CYS A 31 0.16 2.09 0.94
N LYS A 32 0.94 3.07 1.37
CA LYS A 32 1.44 3.04 2.73
C LYS A 32 0.33 3.20 3.75
N TYR A 33 -0.83 3.68 3.33
CA TYR A 33 -1.91 3.83 4.27
C TYR A 33 -2.69 2.52 4.41
N CYS A 34 -2.62 1.65 3.42
CA CYS A 34 -3.33 0.40 3.48
C CYS A 34 -2.43 -0.74 3.90
N TYR A 35 -1.13 -0.61 3.72
CA TYR A 35 -0.23 -1.71 4.02
C TYR A 35 1.03 -1.15 4.64
N GLU A 36 1.32 -1.49 5.87
CA GLU A 36 2.44 -0.93 6.56
C GLU A 36 3.11 -1.99 7.39
N ASN A 37 4.43 -2.09 7.31
CA ASN A 37 5.21 -3.03 8.10
C ASN A 37 4.71 -4.46 7.93
N GLY A 38 4.29 -4.80 6.75
CA GLY A 38 3.83 -6.15 6.48
C GLY A 38 2.42 -6.42 6.95
N GLU A 39 1.71 -5.37 7.37
CA GLU A 39 0.36 -5.54 7.84
C GLU A 39 -0.59 -4.82 6.95
N LEU A 40 -1.61 -5.50 6.49
CA LEU A 40 -2.62 -4.86 5.65
C LEU A 40 -3.59 -4.13 6.56
N LYS A 41 -3.57 -2.79 6.49
CA LYS A 41 -4.43 -2.04 7.33
C LYS A 41 -5.59 -1.52 6.59
N SER A 42 -6.04 -2.14 5.58
CA SER A 42 -7.03 -1.66 4.79
C SER A 42 -8.20 -1.39 5.56
N ALA A 43 -8.46 -0.37 5.78
CA ALA A 43 -9.35 -0.06 6.58
C ALA A 43 -10.58 -0.44 6.40
N GLY A 44 -10.75 -0.80 5.72
CA GLY A 44 -11.89 -1.17 5.60
C GLY A 44 -12.71 -1.23 6.74
N ASP A 45 -12.57 -1.25 7.16
CA ASP A 45 -13.22 -1.33 7.96
C ASP A 45 -13.52 -0.88 8.87
N GLY A 46 -13.70 -0.69 8.91
CA GLY A 46 -13.85 -0.15 9.66
C GLY A 46 -14.56 -0.26 10.46
N LYS A 47 -14.71 -0.31 10.72
CA LYS A 47 -15.15 -0.26 11.36
C LYS A 47 -15.22 -0.28 11.69
#